data_3a936ccd806936cb297bb75361b85df1
#
_entry.id   3a936ccd806936cb297bb75361b85df1
#
_cell.length_a   1.000
_cell.length_b   1.000
_cell.length_c   1.000
_cell.angle_alpha   90.00
_cell.angle_beta   90.00
_cell.angle_gamma   90.00
#
_symmetry.space_group_name_H-M   'P 1'
#
loop_
_entity.id
_entity.type
_entity.pdbx_description
1 polymer ?
#
loop_
_entity_poly.entity_id
_entity_poly.type
_entity_poly.pdbx_seq_one_letter_code
_entity_poly.pdbx_strand_id
1 'polypeptide(L)'
;MASLFRTLAGGVALACALGAGPGLAQTPGPAPTPKTTAIHAGRLIDGLSARPQSQVTILVRDDRITAVEPGFVSPPGAEVIDLSNATVLPGLIDGHTHVTSLRRTGNGIAKSVTYSPLDMALAATVNAEAILRSGVTTVRDLGGNYGTDVALKKAIELGEVAGPRMWVAGEAIGPTGGHTDWSHGYAEDMSRRDWGAGLADGPDAVTRLARTQHKLGVNIIKIMPSGGVVSQGDDPKAQLMTEAEIKAAIDTAHAMGMKVAAHGHGKEAIDIAVRLGASSIRSEERRVGKECRSRLSPY
;
A
#
# COMPACT_ATOMS: atom_id res chain seq x y z
N MET A 1 34.72 71.71 -14.40
CA MET A 1 35.50 71.67 -13.13
C MET A 1 35.51 70.25 -12.61
N ALA A 2 36.70 69.73 -12.49
CA ALA A 2 37.04 68.40 -12.16
C ALA A 2 36.81 68.07 -10.65
N SER A 3 36.49 66.87 -10.32
CA SER A 3 37.04 66.22 -9.08
C SER A 3 36.94 64.69 -9.20
N LEU A 4 38.11 64.10 -9.20
CA LEU A 4 38.38 62.69 -9.04
C LEU A 4 37.93 62.20 -7.66
N PHE A 5 37.35 61.01 -7.60
CA PHE A 5 37.54 60.12 -6.45
C PHE A 5 37.84 58.69 -6.94
N ARG A 6 39.08 58.27 -6.75
CA ARG A 6 39.56 56.92 -6.82
C ARG A 6 39.19 56.24 -5.49
N THR A 7 38.47 55.12 -5.54
CA THR A 7 38.35 54.21 -4.40
C THR A 7 39.00 52.88 -4.76
N LEU A 8 40.03 52.54 -4.01
CA LEU A 8 40.71 51.24 -4.02
C LEU A 8 39.77 50.17 -3.47
N ALA A 9 39.51 49.15 -4.28
CA ALA A 9 38.90 47.92 -3.82
C ALA A 9 40.01 46.92 -3.46
N GLY A 10 40.28 46.80 -2.19
CA GLY A 10 41.15 45.71 -1.65
C GLY A 10 40.31 44.46 -1.51
N GLY A 11 40.48 43.50 -2.42
CA GLY A 11 39.91 42.18 -2.31
C GLY A 11 40.69 41.31 -1.32
N VAL A 12 40.09 40.95 -0.19
CA VAL A 12 40.61 39.92 0.72
C VAL A 12 40.05 38.58 0.21
N ALA A 13 40.90 37.80 -0.43
CA ALA A 13 40.58 36.40 -0.78
C ALA A 13 40.78 35.53 0.49
N LEU A 14 39.65 35.15 1.09
CA LEU A 14 39.62 34.16 2.17
C LEU A 14 39.73 32.75 1.57
N ALA A 15 40.94 32.17 1.55
CA ALA A 15 41.17 30.80 1.15
C ALA A 15 40.67 29.86 2.25
N CYS A 16 39.47 29.30 2.12
CA CYS A 16 39.01 28.16 2.95
C CYS A 16 39.76 26.92 2.47
N ALA A 17 40.84 26.57 3.17
CA ALA A 17 41.47 25.24 3.06
C ALA A 17 40.53 24.21 3.74
N LEU A 18 39.71 23.52 2.93
CA LEU A 18 38.98 22.32 3.37
C LEU A 18 40.02 21.20 3.56
N GLY A 19 40.47 21.01 4.78
CA GLY A 19 41.25 19.84 5.18
C GLY A 19 40.36 18.60 5.04
N ALA A 20 40.59 17.79 3.98
CA ALA A 20 40.05 16.45 3.90
C ALA A 20 40.80 15.59 4.94
N GLY A 21 40.25 15.50 6.16
CA GLY A 21 40.66 14.50 7.12
C GLY A 21 40.40 13.10 6.56
N PRO A 22 41.25 12.10 6.84
CA PRO A 22 40.99 10.73 6.42
C PRO A 22 39.69 10.28 7.04
N GLY A 23 38.65 10.06 6.20
CA GLY A 23 37.41 9.48 6.61
C GLY A 23 37.70 8.12 7.27
N LEU A 24 37.40 7.99 8.54
CA LEU A 24 37.45 6.71 9.22
C LEU A 24 36.39 5.83 8.54
N ALA A 25 36.83 4.97 7.63
CA ALA A 25 36.03 3.88 7.12
C ALA A 25 35.62 3.03 8.32
N GLN A 26 34.36 3.13 8.75
CA GLN A 26 33.82 2.22 9.75
C GLN A 26 33.91 0.80 9.14
N THR A 27 34.74 -0.04 9.70
CA THR A 27 34.74 -1.47 9.41
C THR A 27 33.33 -1.98 9.72
N PRO A 28 32.64 -2.65 8.77
CA PRO A 28 31.36 -3.26 9.05
C PRO A 28 31.53 -4.18 10.26
N GLY A 29 30.65 -3.98 11.27
CA GLY A 29 30.62 -4.90 12.40
C GLY A 29 30.37 -6.34 11.93
N PRO A 30 30.71 -7.37 12.73
CA PRO A 30 30.44 -8.75 12.37
C PRO A 30 28.97 -8.90 12.03
N ALA A 31 28.67 -9.60 10.91
CA ALA A 31 27.30 -9.89 10.52
C ALA A 31 26.57 -10.60 11.67
N PRO A 32 25.33 -10.26 11.98
CA PRO A 32 24.56 -10.91 13.04
C PRO A 32 24.52 -12.42 12.79
N THR A 33 24.74 -13.20 13.83
CA THR A 33 24.66 -14.67 13.75
C THR A 33 23.24 -15.08 13.34
N PRO A 34 23.04 -15.90 12.31
CA PRO A 34 21.72 -16.33 11.88
C PRO A 34 20.94 -16.96 13.06
N LYS A 35 19.75 -16.46 13.31
CA LYS A 35 18.86 -16.97 14.36
C LYS A 35 18.03 -18.12 13.80
N THR A 36 18.08 -19.27 14.49
CA THR A 36 17.20 -20.40 14.16
C THR A 36 16.07 -20.48 15.17
N THR A 37 14.82 -20.60 14.68
CA THR A 37 13.61 -20.82 15.51
C THR A 37 12.97 -22.12 15.09
N ALA A 38 12.63 -22.97 16.08
CA ALA A 38 11.87 -24.20 15.88
C ALA A 38 10.47 -24.02 16.44
N ILE A 39 9.45 -24.07 15.59
CA ILE A 39 8.05 -23.96 16.00
C ILE A 39 7.47 -25.37 16.05
N HIS A 40 7.17 -25.87 17.24
CA HIS A 40 6.51 -27.16 17.44
C HIS A 40 5.01 -26.99 17.25
N ALA A 41 4.46 -27.42 16.12
CA ALA A 41 3.04 -27.33 15.81
C ALA A 41 2.34 -28.66 16.11
N GLY A 42 1.32 -28.65 16.98
CA GLY A 42 0.49 -29.83 17.20
C GLY A 42 -0.26 -30.24 15.95
N ARG A 43 -0.65 -29.26 15.15
CA ARG A 43 -1.28 -29.44 13.85
C ARG A 43 -0.83 -28.33 12.91
N LEU A 44 -0.49 -28.65 11.68
CA LEU A 44 -0.17 -27.70 10.62
C LEU A 44 -1.15 -27.80 9.46
N ILE A 45 -1.73 -26.68 9.06
CA ILE A 45 -2.48 -26.51 7.80
C ILE A 45 -1.62 -25.64 6.90
N ASP A 46 -0.87 -26.25 5.98
CA ASP A 46 0.13 -25.55 5.16
C ASP A 46 -0.44 -24.92 3.88
N GLY A 47 -1.72 -25.17 3.56
CA GLY A 47 -2.37 -24.73 2.34
C GLY A 47 -1.96 -25.49 1.07
N LEU A 48 -1.07 -26.47 1.17
CA LEU A 48 -0.56 -27.28 0.06
C LEU A 48 -1.01 -28.75 0.17
N SER A 49 -0.94 -29.30 1.38
CA SER A 49 -1.28 -30.70 1.65
C SER A 49 -2.80 -30.92 1.67
N ALA A 50 -3.25 -32.03 1.10
CA ALA A 50 -4.67 -32.39 1.10
C ALA A 50 -5.27 -32.59 2.51
N ARG A 51 -4.42 -32.86 3.50
CA ARG A 51 -4.79 -33.08 4.91
C ARG A 51 -3.84 -32.33 5.82
N PRO A 52 -4.32 -31.83 6.97
CA PRO A 52 -3.45 -31.28 7.99
C PRO A 52 -2.40 -32.29 8.46
N GLN A 53 -1.18 -31.80 8.68
CA GLN A 53 -0.10 -32.59 9.27
C GLN A 53 -0.17 -32.47 10.80
N SER A 54 0.17 -33.53 11.50
CA SER A 54 0.16 -33.54 12.97
C SER A 54 1.57 -33.70 13.51
N GLN A 55 1.84 -33.04 14.63
CA GLN A 55 3.14 -33.11 15.33
C GLN A 55 4.31 -32.85 14.39
N VAL A 56 4.45 -31.62 13.93
CA VAL A 56 5.53 -31.18 13.04
C VAL A 56 6.32 -30.04 13.66
N THR A 57 7.56 -29.92 13.25
CA THR A 57 8.42 -28.76 13.54
C THR A 57 8.59 -27.92 12.29
N ILE A 58 8.29 -26.64 12.38
CA ILE A 58 8.59 -25.65 11.34
C ILE A 58 9.93 -24.99 11.74
N LEU A 59 10.97 -25.22 10.93
CA LEU A 59 12.28 -24.60 11.14
C LEU A 59 12.36 -23.29 10.36
N VAL A 60 12.65 -22.23 11.09
CA VAL A 60 12.82 -20.88 10.53
C VAL A 60 14.24 -20.42 10.78
N ARG A 61 14.92 -19.96 9.74
CA ARG A 61 16.22 -19.29 9.86
C ARG A 61 16.04 -17.83 9.44
N ASP A 62 16.30 -16.93 10.38
CA ASP A 62 16.02 -15.50 10.24
C ASP A 62 14.56 -15.24 9.88
N ASP A 63 14.26 -14.90 8.63
CA ASP A 63 12.90 -14.60 8.10
C ASP A 63 12.36 -15.69 7.16
N ARG A 64 13.05 -16.86 7.04
CA ARG A 64 12.72 -17.90 6.07
C ARG A 64 12.42 -19.24 6.71
N ILE A 65 11.32 -19.86 6.31
CA ILE A 65 11.07 -21.27 6.59
C ILE A 65 12.06 -22.10 5.78
N THR A 66 12.89 -22.90 6.47
CA THR A 66 13.91 -23.74 5.85
C THR A 66 13.49 -25.21 5.75
N ALA A 67 12.65 -25.68 6.67
CA ALA A 67 12.12 -27.04 6.64
C ALA A 67 10.81 -27.14 7.43
N VAL A 68 10.03 -28.18 7.11
CA VAL A 68 8.92 -28.70 7.92
C VAL A 68 9.21 -30.18 8.14
N GLU A 69 9.45 -30.56 9.38
CA GLU A 69 9.91 -31.90 9.75
C GLU A 69 8.88 -32.62 10.61
N PRO A 70 8.70 -33.93 10.45
CA PRO A 70 7.86 -34.73 11.34
C PRO A 70 8.41 -34.75 12.76
N GLY A 71 7.52 -34.73 13.75
CA GLY A 71 7.88 -34.74 15.16
C GLY A 71 8.31 -33.41 15.70
N PHE A 72 8.66 -33.34 16.98
CA PHE A 72 9.16 -32.15 17.64
C PHE A 72 10.68 -32.18 17.70
N VAL A 73 11.30 -31.50 16.77
CA VAL A 73 12.76 -31.42 16.61
C VAL A 73 13.27 -30.07 17.10
N SER A 74 14.31 -30.07 17.91
CA SER A 74 14.95 -28.86 18.42
C SER A 74 16.44 -28.87 18.09
N PRO A 75 16.85 -28.27 16.97
CA PRO A 75 18.28 -28.17 16.64
C PRO A 75 19.06 -27.42 17.74
N PRO A 76 20.33 -27.78 17.97
CA PRO A 76 21.16 -27.10 18.96
C PRO A 76 21.20 -25.58 18.72
N GLY A 77 20.91 -24.80 19.77
CA GLY A 77 20.90 -23.34 19.71
C GLY A 77 19.64 -22.71 19.09
N ALA A 78 18.66 -23.49 18.70
CA ALA A 78 17.39 -22.95 18.22
C ALA A 78 16.52 -22.44 19.37
N GLU A 79 15.87 -21.30 19.16
CA GLU A 79 14.76 -20.86 20.02
C GLU A 79 13.54 -21.73 19.72
N VAL A 80 12.93 -22.30 20.77
CA VAL A 80 11.74 -23.14 20.62
C VAL A 80 10.49 -22.34 20.94
N ILE A 81 9.54 -22.33 20.00
CA ILE A 81 8.16 -21.84 20.21
C ILE A 81 7.25 -23.07 20.29
N ASP A 82 6.78 -23.34 21.49
CA ASP A 82 5.89 -24.51 21.73
C ASP A 82 4.43 -24.17 21.43
N LEU A 83 3.94 -24.69 20.30
CA LEU A 83 2.55 -24.68 19.87
C LEU A 83 2.03 -26.12 19.69
N SER A 84 2.56 -27.06 20.48
CA SER A 84 2.21 -28.48 20.41
C SER A 84 0.73 -28.78 20.65
N ASN A 85 0.02 -27.86 21.30
CA ASN A 85 -1.44 -27.94 21.54
C ASN A 85 -2.25 -27.04 20.60
N ALA A 86 -1.62 -26.41 19.59
CA ALA A 86 -2.26 -25.46 18.70
C ALA A 86 -2.25 -25.93 17.24
N THR A 87 -3.11 -25.30 16.44
CA THR A 87 -3.07 -25.42 14.99
C THR A 87 -2.35 -24.20 14.42
N VAL A 88 -1.31 -24.42 13.64
CA VAL A 88 -0.53 -23.39 12.96
C VAL A 88 -0.96 -23.32 11.51
N LEU A 89 -1.11 -22.11 11.00
CA LEU A 89 -1.44 -21.79 9.61
C LEU A 89 -0.46 -20.74 9.06
N PRO A 90 -0.29 -20.66 7.74
CA PRO A 90 0.30 -19.47 7.11
C PRO A 90 -0.52 -18.23 7.47
N GLY A 91 0.16 -17.10 7.60
CA GLY A 91 -0.53 -15.83 7.82
C GLY A 91 -1.54 -15.54 6.70
N LEU A 92 -2.69 -14.98 7.07
CA LEU A 92 -3.74 -14.63 6.14
C LEU A 92 -3.29 -13.46 5.24
N ILE A 93 -3.85 -13.42 4.03
CA ILE A 93 -3.63 -12.33 3.07
C ILE A 93 -4.97 -11.65 2.82
N ASP A 94 -5.03 -10.32 3.10
CA ASP A 94 -6.17 -9.51 2.72
C ASP A 94 -5.85 -8.70 1.45
N GLY A 95 -6.58 -8.99 0.39
CA GLY A 95 -6.36 -8.39 -0.94
C GLY A 95 -7.08 -7.06 -1.17
N HIS A 96 -7.82 -6.52 -0.18
CA HIS A 96 -8.48 -5.22 -0.29
C HIS A 96 -8.67 -4.58 1.09
N THR A 97 -7.74 -3.72 1.45
CA THR A 97 -7.77 -2.96 2.70
C THR A 97 -7.64 -1.46 2.45
N HIS A 98 -7.97 -0.71 3.49
CA HIS A 98 -7.72 0.72 3.63
C HIS A 98 -7.13 0.95 5.02
N VAL A 99 -5.88 0.55 5.22
CA VAL A 99 -5.19 0.55 6.52
C VAL A 99 -5.08 1.96 7.09
N THR A 100 -4.90 2.94 6.21
CA THR A 100 -4.74 4.35 6.59
C THR A 100 -6.06 5.07 6.79
N SER A 101 -7.20 4.41 6.57
CA SER A 101 -8.51 4.98 6.83
C SER A 101 -8.74 5.23 8.32
N LEU A 102 -9.32 6.35 8.64
CA LEU A 102 -9.74 6.67 10.00
C LEU A 102 -10.82 5.67 10.44
N ARG A 103 -10.66 5.13 11.65
CA ARG A 103 -11.68 4.25 12.24
C ARG A 103 -13.05 4.94 12.20
N ARG A 104 -14.07 4.23 11.71
CA ARG A 104 -15.45 4.74 11.58
C ARG A 104 -16.17 4.89 12.93
N THR A 105 -15.47 5.18 14.02
CA THR A 105 -16.09 5.49 15.31
C THR A 105 -16.36 6.99 15.40
N GLY A 106 -17.61 7.37 15.61
CA GLY A 106 -18.02 8.77 15.68
C GLY A 106 -18.38 9.39 14.32
N ASN A 107 -18.47 10.72 14.27
CA ASN A 107 -18.84 11.45 13.05
C ASN A 107 -17.69 11.44 12.03
N GLY A 108 -17.84 10.64 10.96
CA GLY A 108 -16.83 10.50 9.88
C GLY A 108 -16.55 11.83 9.16
N ILE A 109 -17.58 12.66 8.96
CA ILE A 109 -17.44 13.99 8.32
C ILE A 109 -16.57 14.89 9.18
N ALA A 110 -16.84 14.95 10.51
CA ALA A 110 -16.02 15.75 11.39
C ALA A 110 -14.55 15.33 11.36
N LYS A 111 -14.28 14.02 11.29
CA LYS A 111 -12.90 13.52 11.19
C LYS A 111 -12.23 13.91 9.89
N SER A 112 -12.92 13.89 8.77
CA SER A 112 -12.33 14.24 7.46
C SER A 112 -11.86 15.69 7.41
N VAL A 113 -12.46 16.58 8.20
CA VAL A 113 -12.08 18.00 8.26
C VAL A 113 -11.18 18.36 9.46
N THR A 114 -11.12 17.52 10.50
CA THR A 114 -10.33 17.80 11.71
C THR A 114 -9.00 17.05 11.77
N TYR A 115 -8.84 15.95 11.04
CA TYR A 115 -7.62 15.16 11.02
C TYR A 115 -6.67 15.66 9.93
N SER A 116 -5.42 15.86 10.31
CA SER A 116 -4.33 16.13 9.38
C SER A 116 -3.78 14.83 8.78
N PRO A 117 -2.99 14.89 7.70
CA PRO A 117 -2.25 13.72 7.19
C PRO A 117 -1.36 13.04 8.25
N LEU A 118 -0.81 13.81 9.19
CA LEU A 118 -0.01 13.27 10.29
C LEU A 118 -0.84 12.46 11.28
N ASP A 119 -2.04 12.94 11.62
CA ASP A 119 -2.98 12.19 12.47
C ASP A 119 -3.37 10.88 11.80
N MET A 120 -3.60 10.90 10.48
CA MET A 120 -3.91 9.70 9.71
C MET A 120 -2.75 8.72 9.70
N ALA A 121 -1.51 9.18 9.53
CA ALA A 121 -0.33 8.34 9.55
C ALA A 121 -0.13 7.66 10.93
N LEU A 122 -0.33 8.40 12.03
CA LEU A 122 -0.25 7.84 13.38
C LEU A 122 -1.37 6.84 13.65
N ALA A 123 -2.61 7.12 13.23
CA ALA A 123 -3.72 6.19 13.36
C ALA A 123 -3.49 4.90 12.55
N ALA A 124 -2.83 5.00 11.40
CA ALA A 124 -2.51 3.89 10.54
C ALA A 124 -1.56 2.86 11.20
N THR A 125 -0.64 3.30 12.06
CA THR A 125 0.25 2.39 12.81
C THR A 125 -0.55 1.48 13.74
N VAL A 126 -1.55 2.03 14.44
CA VAL A 126 -2.45 1.28 15.32
C VAL A 126 -3.30 0.28 14.52
N ASN A 127 -3.79 0.69 13.35
CA ASN A 127 -4.56 -0.19 12.48
C ASN A 127 -3.68 -1.34 11.95
N ALA A 128 -2.46 -1.06 11.53
CA ALA A 128 -1.51 -2.06 11.02
C ALA A 128 -1.19 -3.12 12.08
N GLU A 129 -0.92 -2.71 13.32
CA GLU A 129 -0.69 -3.64 14.42
C GLU A 129 -1.93 -4.50 14.71
N ALA A 130 -3.13 -3.90 14.74
CA ALA A 130 -4.37 -4.63 14.96
C ALA A 130 -4.64 -5.68 13.86
N ILE A 131 -4.36 -5.35 12.59
CA ILE A 131 -4.45 -6.26 11.46
C ILE A 131 -3.47 -7.42 11.63
N LEU A 132 -2.21 -7.13 11.94
CA LEU A 132 -1.20 -8.17 12.18
C LEU A 132 -1.60 -9.10 13.33
N ARG A 133 -2.07 -8.55 14.44
CA ARG A 133 -2.54 -9.32 15.61
C ARG A 133 -3.78 -10.17 15.30
N SER A 134 -4.56 -9.84 14.28
CA SER A 134 -5.69 -10.69 13.82
C SER A 134 -5.26 -11.88 12.97
N GLY A 135 -3.95 -12.04 12.70
CA GLY A 135 -3.39 -13.12 11.88
C GLY A 135 -3.24 -12.78 10.41
N VAL A 136 -3.56 -11.55 9.99
CA VAL A 136 -3.34 -11.08 8.62
C VAL A 136 -1.92 -10.55 8.52
N THR A 137 -1.04 -11.27 7.83
CA THR A 137 0.39 -10.96 7.71
C THR A 137 0.77 -10.24 6.42
N THR A 138 -0.16 -10.18 5.46
CA THR A 138 0.02 -9.46 4.20
C THR A 138 -1.27 -8.76 3.82
N VAL A 139 -1.17 -7.50 3.41
CA VAL A 139 -2.31 -6.72 2.93
C VAL A 139 -2.01 -6.08 1.60
N ARG A 140 -3.06 -5.89 0.80
CA ARG A 140 -3.05 -4.99 -0.33
C ARG A 140 -3.95 -3.80 -0.01
N ASP A 141 -3.33 -2.66 0.30
CA ASP A 141 -4.01 -1.39 0.55
C ASP A 141 -4.33 -0.71 -0.78
N LEU A 142 -5.61 -0.53 -1.07
CA LEU A 142 -6.10 -0.01 -2.35
C LEU A 142 -6.62 1.42 -2.27
N GLY A 143 -6.05 2.20 -1.37
CA GLY A 143 -6.33 3.64 -1.27
C GLY A 143 -5.79 4.19 0.03
N GLY A 144 -4.63 4.86 -0.05
CA GLY A 144 -4.02 5.62 1.02
C GLY A 144 -3.94 7.08 0.62
N ASN A 145 -4.42 7.98 1.46
CA ASN A 145 -4.38 9.40 1.18
C ASN A 145 -3.04 10.01 1.62
N TYR A 146 -2.59 11.03 0.92
CA TYR A 146 -1.39 11.82 1.27
C TYR A 146 -0.08 11.02 1.35
N GLY A 147 -0.01 9.86 0.68
CA GLY A 147 1.15 8.97 0.75
C GLY A 147 1.36 8.29 2.12
N THR A 148 0.35 8.31 2.99
CA THR A 148 0.43 7.71 4.33
C THR A 148 0.61 6.21 4.28
N ASP A 149 0.04 5.52 3.31
CA ASP A 149 0.21 4.09 3.06
C ASP A 149 1.64 3.74 2.61
N VAL A 150 2.24 4.56 1.74
CA VAL A 150 3.64 4.41 1.32
C VAL A 150 4.59 4.63 2.49
N ALA A 151 4.34 5.65 3.32
CA ALA A 151 5.12 5.92 4.51
C ALA A 151 5.01 4.78 5.54
N LEU A 152 3.80 4.29 5.79
CA LEU A 152 3.56 3.16 6.70
C LEU A 152 4.25 1.89 6.20
N LYS A 153 4.12 1.56 4.90
CA LYS A 153 4.84 0.43 4.28
C LYS A 153 6.33 0.51 4.56
N LYS A 154 6.94 1.68 4.32
CA LYS A 154 8.37 1.90 4.54
C LYS A 154 8.75 1.70 6.01
N ALA A 155 7.99 2.25 6.93
CA ALA A 155 8.25 2.11 8.37
C ALA A 155 8.15 0.64 8.84
N ILE A 156 7.21 -0.13 8.28
CA ILE A 156 7.10 -1.58 8.55
C ILE A 156 8.29 -2.34 7.96
N GLU A 157 8.71 -2.04 6.72
CA GLU A 157 9.86 -2.67 6.07
C GLU A 157 11.17 -2.39 6.80
N LEU A 158 11.30 -1.23 7.44
CA LEU A 158 12.45 -0.87 8.29
C LEU A 158 12.36 -1.45 9.71
N GLY A 159 11.25 -2.07 10.09
CA GLY A 159 11.02 -2.60 11.44
C GLY A 159 10.73 -1.52 12.49
N GLU A 160 10.46 -0.29 12.08
CA GLU A 160 10.13 0.83 12.98
C GLU A 160 8.70 0.74 13.51
N VAL A 161 7.80 0.09 12.75
CA VAL A 161 6.39 -0.10 13.08
C VAL A 161 6.01 -1.56 12.90
N ALA A 162 5.29 -2.13 13.86
CA ALA A 162 4.71 -3.47 13.73
C ALA A 162 3.51 -3.44 12.78
N GLY A 163 3.50 -4.32 11.78
CA GLY A 163 2.39 -4.40 10.83
C GLY A 163 2.57 -5.52 9.81
N PRO A 164 1.55 -5.79 8.99
CA PRO A 164 1.62 -6.77 7.92
C PRO A 164 2.51 -6.25 6.78
N ARG A 165 3.03 -7.15 5.95
CA ARG A 165 3.65 -6.76 4.67
C ARG A 165 2.61 -6.05 3.81
N MET A 166 2.95 -4.88 3.27
CA MET A 166 2.00 -4.04 2.54
C MET A 166 2.33 -3.94 1.04
N TRP A 167 1.29 -4.11 0.23
CA TRP A 167 1.25 -3.67 -1.16
C TRP A 167 0.29 -2.49 -1.23
N VAL A 168 0.78 -1.33 -1.68
CA VAL A 168 0.07 -0.05 -1.56
C VAL A 168 -0.21 0.56 -2.93
N ALA A 169 -1.33 1.27 -3.03
CA ALA A 169 -1.79 1.92 -4.25
C ALA A 169 -1.61 3.45 -4.23
N GLY A 170 -1.37 4.05 -3.07
CA GLY A 170 -1.44 5.51 -2.95
C GLY A 170 -2.86 6.03 -3.16
N GLU A 171 -2.98 7.22 -3.72
CA GLU A 171 -4.27 7.79 -4.10
C GLU A 171 -4.91 6.96 -5.22
N ALA A 172 -6.17 6.59 -5.04
CA ALA A 172 -6.94 5.97 -6.10
C ALA A 172 -7.25 7.02 -7.19
N ILE A 173 -7.18 6.61 -8.46
CA ILE A 173 -7.39 7.49 -9.61
C ILE A 173 -8.85 7.43 -10.05
N GLY A 174 -9.51 8.58 -10.13
CA GLY A 174 -10.88 8.71 -10.62
C GLY A 174 -11.16 10.10 -11.18
N PRO A 175 -12.30 10.30 -11.84
CA PRO A 175 -12.66 11.60 -12.42
C PRO A 175 -13.23 12.55 -11.36
N THR A 176 -13.23 13.84 -11.68
CA THR A 176 -13.95 14.87 -10.92
C THR A 176 -15.42 14.48 -10.74
N GLY A 177 -15.96 14.63 -9.54
CA GLY A 177 -17.31 14.23 -9.17
C GLY A 177 -17.53 12.72 -9.04
N GLY A 178 -16.45 11.91 -9.13
CA GLY A 178 -16.51 10.46 -9.01
C GLY A 178 -16.25 9.95 -7.60
N HIS A 179 -16.15 8.63 -7.48
CA HIS A 179 -16.01 7.90 -6.20
C HIS A 179 -14.78 8.29 -5.35
N THR A 180 -13.75 8.88 -5.96
CA THR A 180 -12.57 9.39 -5.26
C THR A 180 -12.62 10.87 -4.96
N ASP A 181 -13.65 11.56 -5.40
CA ASP A 181 -13.80 12.98 -5.14
C ASP A 181 -14.36 13.22 -3.73
N TRP A 182 -13.47 13.46 -2.80
CA TRP A 182 -13.83 13.71 -1.41
C TRP A 182 -14.54 15.05 -1.19
N SER A 183 -14.54 15.93 -2.20
CA SER A 183 -15.26 17.21 -2.16
C SER A 183 -16.69 17.12 -2.68
N HIS A 184 -17.10 15.99 -3.25
CA HIS A 184 -18.41 15.82 -3.83
C HIS A 184 -19.53 16.03 -2.80
N GLY A 185 -20.45 16.94 -3.10
CA GLY A 185 -21.57 17.29 -2.22
C GLY A 185 -21.26 18.29 -1.10
N TYR A 186 -20.02 18.77 -1.01
CA TYR A 186 -19.66 19.87 -0.10
C TYR A 186 -19.84 21.24 -0.77
N ALA A 187 -20.04 22.28 0.02
CA ALA A 187 -19.97 23.65 -0.46
C ALA A 187 -18.54 23.96 -0.98
N GLU A 188 -18.44 24.74 -2.05
CA GLU A 188 -17.18 24.99 -2.75
C GLU A 188 -16.07 25.53 -1.83
N ASP A 189 -16.43 26.38 -0.88
CA ASP A 189 -15.51 26.97 0.11
C ASP A 189 -15.08 25.98 1.23
N MET A 190 -15.73 24.81 1.32
CA MET A 190 -15.40 23.77 2.30
C MET A 190 -14.42 22.72 1.75
N SER A 191 -14.05 22.78 0.47
CA SER A 191 -13.13 21.82 -0.14
C SER A 191 -11.69 22.13 0.25
N ARG A 192 -10.91 21.06 0.50
CA ARG A 192 -9.48 21.15 0.73
C ARG A 192 -8.73 20.90 -0.58
N ARG A 193 -7.63 21.62 -0.82
CA ARG A 193 -6.81 21.46 -2.03
C ARG A 193 -6.31 20.05 -2.26
N ASP A 194 -6.07 19.31 -1.19
CA ASP A 194 -5.54 17.95 -1.18
C ASP A 194 -6.60 16.88 -1.44
N TRP A 195 -7.89 17.21 -1.37
CA TRP A 195 -8.97 16.27 -1.66
C TRP A 195 -9.04 15.86 -3.14
N GLY A 196 -8.45 16.66 -4.01
CA GLY A 196 -8.33 16.35 -5.43
C GLY A 196 -7.09 15.56 -5.85
N ALA A 197 -6.28 15.08 -4.91
CA ALA A 197 -5.00 14.42 -5.25
C ALA A 197 -5.15 13.16 -6.13
N GLY A 198 -6.29 12.46 -6.04
CA GLY A 198 -6.63 11.32 -6.87
C GLY A 198 -7.42 11.65 -8.14
N LEU A 199 -7.76 12.93 -8.39
CA LEU A 199 -8.60 13.32 -9.52
C LEU A 199 -7.79 13.50 -10.79
N ALA A 200 -8.29 12.91 -11.89
CA ALA A 200 -7.69 13.03 -13.21
C ALA A 200 -8.75 12.90 -14.29
N ASP A 201 -8.96 13.98 -15.03
CA ASP A 201 -9.87 14.06 -16.16
C ASP A 201 -9.10 14.01 -17.47
N GLY A 202 -9.46 13.05 -18.31
CA GLY A 202 -8.81 12.78 -19.58
C GLY A 202 -7.57 11.87 -19.50
N PRO A 203 -7.24 11.15 -20.59
CA PRO A 203 -6.17 10.16 -20.64
C PRO A 203 -4.79 10.67 -20.23
N ASP A 204 -4.46 11.92 -20.59
CA ASP A 204 -3.16 12.52 -20.27
C ASP A 204 -3.00 12.80 -18.78
N ALA A 205 -4.07 13.28 -18.11
CA ALA A 205 -4.09 13.51 -16.68
C ALA A 205 -3.95 12.18 -15.92
N VAL A 206 -4.69 11.15 -16.33
CA VAL A 206 -4.61 9.78 -15.78
C VAL A 206 -3.20 9.22 -15.94
N THR A 207 -2.59 9.34 -17.13
CA THR A 207 -1.21 8.89 -17.39
C THR A 207 -0.21 9.60 -16.46
N ARG A 208 -0.33 10.91 -16.31
CA ARG A 208 0.54 11.70 -15.44
C ARG A 208 0.39 11.26 -13.98
N LEU A 209 -0.84 11.09 -13.52
CA LEU A 209 -1.11 10.69 -12.14
C LEU A 209 -0.60 9.27 -11.85
N ALA A 210 -0.81 8.30 -12.75
CA ALA A 210 -0.27 6.95 -12.62
C ALA A 210 1.27 6.94 -12.50
N ARG A 211 1.97 7.76 -13.29
CA ARG A 211 3.43 7.94 -13.18
C ARG A 211 3.85 8.61 -11.88
N THR A 212 3.04 9.54 -11.37
CA THR A 212 3.28 10.20 -10.09
C THR A 212 3.15 9.19 -8.95
N GLN A 213 2.13 8.34 -8.95
CA GLN A 213 1.97 7.27 -7.96
C GLN A 213 3.17 6.30 -8.01
N HIS A 214 3.59 5.89 -9.20
CA HIS A 214 4.80 5.05 -9.35
C HIS A 214 6.05 5.72 -8.77
N LYS A 215 6.27 7.00 -9.05
CA LYS A 215 7.40 7.78 -8.49
C LYS A 215 7.37 7.81 -6.96
N LEU A 216 6.19 7.81 -6.34
CA LEU A 216 6.03 7.79 -4.88
C LEU A 216 6.31 6.43 -4.26
N GLY A 217 6.44 5.35 -5.06
CA GLY A 217 6.79 4.01 -4.58
C GLY A 217 5.61 3.09 -4.33
N VAL A 218 4.46 3.34 -4.97
CA VAL A 218 3.33 2.40 -4.92
C VAL A 218 3.64 1.10 -5.68
N ASN A 219 2.94 0.04 -5.33
CA ASN A 219 3.11 -1.28 -5.94
C ASN A 219 2.05 -1.60 -6.99
N ILE A 220 0.93 -0.88 -6.99
CA ILE A 220 -0.23 -1.14 -7.83
C ILE A 220 -0.96 0.17 -8.10
N ILE A 221 -1.58 0.31 -9.26
CA ILE A 221 -2.47 1.43 -9.56
C ILE A 221 -3.91 1.02 -9.21
N LYS A 222 -4.61 1.86 -8.47
CA LYS A 222 -6.05 1.74 -8.22
C LYS A 222 -6.79 2.77 -9.05
N ILE A 223 -7.83 2.32 -9.77
CA ILE A 223 -8.74 3.19 -10.55
C ILE A 223 -10.19 3.01 -10.10
N MET A 224 -11.00 4.02 -10.33
CA MET A 224 -12.42 4.07 -9.95
C MET A 224 -13.32 4.26 -11.18
N PRO A 225 -13.47 3.22 -12.03
CA PRO A 225 -14.26 3.30 -13.27
C PRO A 225 -15.74 3.53 -13.05
N SER A 226 -16.31 3.10 -11.92
CA SER A 226 -17.73 3.30 -11.60
C SER A 226 -17.90 4.07 -10.30
N GLY A 227 -19.13 4.53 -10.05
CA GLY A 227 -19.53 5.07 -8.76
C GLY A 227 -19.45 4.03 -7.64
N GLY A 228 -19.60 4.46 -6.42
CA GLY A 228 -19.53 3.63 -5.21
C GLY A 228 -20.76 3.80 -4.32
N VAL A 229 -20.93 2.88 -3.37
CA VAL A 229 -22.05 2.90 -2.39
C VAL A 229 -21.77 3.79 -1.19
N VAL A 230 -20.50 4.14 -0.95
CA VAL A 230 -20.09 4.89 0.26
C VAL A 230 -19.91 6.38 -0.03
N SER A 231 -19.65 6.75 -1.28
CA SER A 231 -19.53 8.13 -1.72
C SER A 231 -20.90 8.79 -1.82
N GLN A 232 -20.93 10.10 -1.59
CA GLN A 232 -22.14 10.88 -1.78
C GLN A 232 -22.23 11.34 -3.25
N GLY A 233 -23.43 11.25 -3.83
CA GLY A 233 -23.74 11.91 -5.11
C GLY A 233 -23.39 11.15 -6.37
N ASP A 234 -22.73 9.99 -6.33
CA ASP A 234 -22.47 9.15 -7.49
C ASP A 234 -23.33 7.87 -7.49
N ASP A 235 -23.85 7.52 -8.66
CA ASP A 235 -24.59 6.26 -8.83
C ASP A 235 -23.58 5.10 -8.94
N PRO A 236 -23.64 4.08 -8.07
CA PRO A 236 -22.77 2.91 -8.15
C PRO A 236 -22.78 2.20 -9.51
N LYS A 237 -23.88 2.30 -10.26
CA LYS A 237 -24.01 1.69 -11.57
C LYS A 237 -23.45 2.53 -12.71
N ALA A 238 -23.23 3.82 -12.47
CA ALA A 238 -22.73 4.72 -13.50
C ALA A 238 -21.28 4.40 -13.86
N GLN A 239 -20.96 4.43 -15.15
CA GLN A 239 -19.60 4.50 -15.63
C GLN A 239 -19.11 5.95 -15.49
N LEU A 240 -18.08 6.16 -14.69
CA LEU A 240 -17.54 7.49 -14.39
C LEU A 240 -16.28 7.80 -15.21
N MET A 241 -15.38 6.82 -15.35
CA MET A 241 -14.24 6.96 -16.25
C MET A 241 -14.61 6.54 -17.67
N THR A 242 -14.18 7.31 -18.66
CA THR A 242 -14.28 6.92 -20.06
C THR A 242 -13.41 5.70 -20.36
N GLU A 243 -13.71 4.97 -21.43
CA GLU A 243 -12.86 3.84 -21.87
C GLU A 243 -11.42 4.28 -22.14
N ALA A 244 -11.22 5.48 -22.69
CA ALA A 244 -9.89 6.03 -22.96
C ALA A 244 -9.09 6.31 -21.68
N GLU A 245 -9.72 6.77 -20.62
CA GLU A 245 -9.09 6.98 -19.31
C GLU A 245 -8.72 5.67 -18.63
N ILE A 246 -9.63 4.67 -18.64
CA ILE A 246 -9.37 3.33 -18.12
C ILE A 246 -8.18 2.71 -18.86
N LYS A 247 -8.16 2.83 -20.20
CA LYS A 247 -7.06 2.34 -21.05
C LYS A 247 -5.75 3.02 -20.71
N ALA A 248 -5.74 4.34 -20.55
CA ALA A 248 -4.54 5.11 -20.23
C ALA A 248 -3.93 4.68 -18.89
N ALA A 249 -4.77 4.43 -17.87
CA ALA A 249 -4.31 3.92 -16.58
C ALA A 249 -3.67 2.54 -16.70
N ILE A 250 -4.34 1.62 -17.41
CA ILE A 250 -3.90 0.22 -17.55
C ILE A 250 -2.61 0.14 -18.37
N ASP A 251 -2.56 0.78 -19.54
CA ASP A 251 -1.38 0.77 -20.40
C ASP A 251 -0.17 1.39 -19.70
N THR A 252 -0.37 2.51 -19.00
CA THR A 252 0.69 3.18 -18.26
C THR A 252 1.21 2.30 -17.11
N ALA A 253 0.34 1.69 -16.34
CA ALA A 253 0.72 0.79 -15.26
C ALA A 253 1.50 -0.43 -15.80
N HIS A 254 0.99 -1.07 -16.86
CA HIS A 254 1.63 -2.24 -17.47
C HIS A 254 3.01 -1.90 -18.04
N ALA A 255 3.16 -0.75 -18.70
CA ALA A 255 4.46 -0.29 -19.20
C ALA A 255 5.50 -0.08 -18.09
N MET A 256 5.04 0.18 -16.86
CA MET A 256 5.89 0.30 -15.66
C MET A 256 6.01 -1.02 -14.86
N GLY A 257 5.50 -2.15 -15.39
CA GLY A 257 5.53 -3.45 -14.72
C GLY A 257 4.55 -3.57 -13.54
N MET A 258 3.60 -2.65 -13.42
CA MET A 258 2.61 -2.64 -12.34
C MET A 258 1.28 -3.28 -12.75
N LYS A 259 0.54 -3.76 -11.76
CA LYS A 259 -0.83 -4.26 -11.93
C LYS A 259 -1.84 -3.14 -11.68
N VAL A 260 -3.09 -3.36 -12.15
CA VAL A 260 -4.20 -2.42 -11.93
C VAL A 260 -5.32 -3.13 -11.18
N ALA A 261 -5.81 -2.48 -10.11
CA ALA A 261 -7.04 -2.86 -9.43
C ALA A 261 -8.13 -1.83 -9.77
N ALA A 262 -9.24 -2.29 -10.31
CA ALA A 262 -10.37 -1.45 -10.66
C ALA A 262 -11.50 -1.62 -9.65
N HIS A 263 -12.01 -0.51 -9.13
CA HIS A 263 -13.30 -0.46 -8.44
C HIS A 263 -14.42 -0.72 -9.45
N GLY A 264 -15.46 -1.46 -9.09
CA GLY A 264 -16.52 -1.72 -10.04
C GLY A 264 -17.79 -2.26 -9.40
N HIS A 265 -18.86 -1.48 -9.54
CA HIS A 265 -20.24 -1.90 -9.29
C HIS A 265 -21.03 -1.93 -10.60
N GLY A 266 -20.86 -0.94 -11.47
CA GLY A 266 -21.50 -0.85 -12.78
C GLY A 266 -20.98 -1.92 -13.73
N LYS A 267 -21.89 -2.66 -14.37
CA LYS A 267 -21.54 -3.73 -15.34
C LYS A 267 -20.67 -3.22 -16.48
N GLU A 268 -21.02 -2.08 -17.05
CA GLU A 268 -20.29 -1.46 -18.17
C GLU A 268 -18.84 -1.16 -17.81
N ALA A 269 -18.63 -0.48 -16.69
CA ALA A 269 -17.29 -0.15 -16.18
C ALA A 269 -16.46 -1.40 -15.89
N ILE A 270 -17.07 -2.45 -15.35
CA ILE A 270 -16.41 -3.74 -15.10
C ILE A 270 -16.00 -4.40 -16.42
N ASP A 271 -16.92 -4.48 -17.39
CA ASP A 271 -16.66 -5.14 -18.66
C ASP A 271 -15.52 -4.43 -19.42
N ILE A 272 -15.47 -3.10 -19.40
CA ILE A 272 -14.39 -2.31 -20.00
C ILE A 272 -13.08 -2.58 -19.28
N ALA A 273 -13.05 -2.47 -17.94
CA ALA A 273 -11.83 -2.68 -17.17
C ALA A 273 -11.25 -4.10 -17.37
N VAL A 274 -12.10 -5.13 -17.40
CA VAL A 274 -11.68 -6.52 -17.66
C VAL A 274 -11.15 -6.68 -19.08
N ARG A 275 -11.86 -6.16 -20.06
CA ARG A 275 -11.46 -6.25 -21.48
C ARG A 275 -10.13 -5.55 -21.74
N LEU A 276 -9.86 -4.44 -21.07
CA LEU A 276 -8.63 -3.70 -21.19
C LEU A 276 -7.47 -4.26 -20.34
N GLY A 277 -7.70 -5.28 -19.50
CA GLY A 277 -6.64 -6.00 -18.81
C GLY A 277 -6.41 -5.57 -17.35
N ALA A 278 -7.42 -5.01 -16.67
CA ALA A 278 -7.32 -4.79 -15.23
C ALA A 278 -7.03 -6.13 -14.51
N SER A 279 -6.05 -6.13 -13.63
CA SER A 279 -5.59 -7.35 -12.95
C SER A 279 -6.56 -7.86 -11.88
N SER A 280 -7.44 -7.00 -11.38
CA SER A 280 -8.51 -7.38 -10.45
C SER A 280 -9.62 -6.36 -10.43
N ILE A 281 -10.85 -6.86 -10.26
CA ILE A 281 -12.03 -6.02 -10.00
C ILE A 281 -12.32 -6.08 -8.50
N ARG A 282 -12.64 -4.93 -7.93
CA ARG A 282 -12.89 -4.77 -6.50
C ARG A 282 -14.22 -4.07 -6.29
N SER A 283 -15.16 -4.80 -5.74
CA SER A 283 -16.43 -4.29 -5.26
C SER A 283 -16.46 -4.42 -3.75
N GLU A 284 -16.96 -3.42 -3.07
CA GLU A 284 -17.21 -3.47 -1.62
C GLU A 284 -18.49 -4.25 -1.32
N GLU A 285 -19.30 -4.53 -2.34
CA GLU A 285 -20.53 -5.32 -2.25
C GLU A 285 -20.40 -6.62 -3.04
N ARG A 286 -20.87 -7.70 -2.43
CA ARG A 286 -21.04 -8.98 -3.10
C ARG A 286 -22.21 -8.85 -4.09
N ARG A 287 -21.94 -8.94 -5.39
CA ARG A 287 -22.99 -9.10 -6.39
C ARG A 287 -23.75 -10.37 -6.10
N VAL A 288 -24.99 -10.24 -5.63
CA VAL A 288 -25.96 -11.34 -5.55
C VAL A 288 -26.64 -11.45 -6.92
N GLY A 289 -26.10 -12.27 -7.81
CA GLY A 289 -26.69 -12.54 -9.12
C GLY A 289 -25.93 -13.62 -9.88
N LYS A 290 -26.67 -14.41 -10.67
CA LYS A 290 -26.19 -15.60 -11.41
C LYS A 290 -25.19 -15.30 -12.56
N GLU A 291 -24.69 -14.08 -12.73
CA GLU A 291 -23.96 -13.64 -13.93
C GLU A 291 -22.47 -13.33 -13.68
N CYS A 292 -21.87 -13.80 -12.60
CA CYS A 292 -20.43 -13.71 -12.43
C CYS A 292 -19.71 -14.82 -13.22
N ARG A 293 -19.71 -14.72 -14.53
CA ARG A 293 -18.78 -15.45 -15.39
C ARG A 293 -17.53 -14.60 -15.58
N SER A 294 -16.79 -14.35 -14.53
CA SER A 294 -15.43 -13.88 -14.69
C SER A 294 -14.55 -15.11 -14.99
N ARG A 295 -14.08 -15.22 -16.21
CA ARG A 295 -12.88 -15.99 -16.50
C ARG A 295 -11.70 -15.21 -15.90
N LEU A 296 -11.54 -15.28 -14.59
CA LEU A 296 -10.27 -14.94 -13.98
C LEU A 296 -9.33 -16.07 -14.33
N SER A 297 -8.32 -15.76 -15.14
CA SER A 297 -7.20 -16.65 -15.40
C SER A 297 -6.57 -17.06 -14.05
N PRO A 298 -6.26 -18.36 -13.85
CA PRO A 298 -5.59 -18.82 -12.65
C PRO A 298 -4.10 -18.50 -12.80
N TYR A 299 -3.66 -17.35 -12.26
CA TYR A 299 -2.26 -17.05 -11.97
C TYR A 299 -2.18 -16.16 -10.74
#